data_395dd083ca08c663686a3b5a00c3a623
#
_entry.id   395dd083ca08c663686a3b5a00c3a623
#
_cell.length_a   1.000
_cell.length_b   1.000
_cell.length_c   1.000
_cell.angle_alpha   90.00
_cell.angle_beta   90.00
_cell.angle_gamma   90.00
#
_symmetry.space_group_name_H-M   'P 1'
#
loop_
_entity.id
_entity.type
_entity.pdbx_description
1 polymer ?
#
loop_
_entity_poly.entity_id
_entity_poly.type
_entity_poly.pdbx_seq_one_letter_code
_entity_poly.pdbx_strand_id
1 'polypeptide(L)'
;MRRGVAALSFLGLGLAQEAHRVGITRPGGSFNQEVAFLWPWVYFFSIVIFLVVAGALAYVTWKFRARPGQEGEPPQVHGNDRLEVIWTLIPLLIILVLFGLTAKALIQVNRPIPGAMKVEVTGYQFWWDFHYPALGLRNSNELILPAGVPVELEVTSKDVIHSFWVPGLAGKRDAIPGQKTLIHFTPKEVGNYYGFCAELCGPSHARMLFRVLVVPKEEFDRFVEAAKAYTPPVADARGHEVFQQNCMACHGVQGKMPPAVIGPELGFVGNRVSLGAGIVDYTPENLKAWIKDPASMKPGVKMPGFPQLSEEDLDALVRYLEGLKVEGLDFKALPKF
;
A
#
# COMPACT_ATOMS: atom_id res chain seq x y z
N MET A 1 24.28 24.41 28.42
CA MET A 1 22.97 24.27 27.78
C MET A 1 23.05 24.36 26.25
N ARG A 2 23.96 23.61 25.58
CA ARG A 2 24.10 23.60 24.09
C ARG A 2 24.04 22.23 23.43
N ARG A 3 23.70 21.17 24.18
CA ARG A 3 23.64 19.77 23.66
C ARG A 3 22.22 19.25 23.34
N GLY A 4 21.15 19.99 23.65
CA GLY A 4 19.76 19.56 23.44
C GLY A 4 19.18 19.87 22.06
N VAL A 5 19.71 20.89 21.35
CA VAL A 5 19.13 21.35 20.08
C VAL A 5 19.55 20.46 18.89
N ALA A 6 20.74 19.83 18.96
CA ALA A 6 21.23 18.96 17.87
C ALA A 6 20.47 17.63 17.78
N ALA A 7 19.98 17.08 18.89
CA ALA A 7 19.27 15.81 18.91
C ALA A 7 17.85 15.91 18.27
N LEU A 8 17.17 17.03 18.43
CA LEU A 8 15.85 17.27 17.82
C LEU A 8 15.93 17.44 16.29
N SER A 9 17.03 18.00 15.78
CA SER A 9 17.24 18.16 14.33
C SER A 9 17.47 16.82 13.60
N PHE A 10 18.14 15.86 14.26
CA PHE A 10 18.37 14.53 13.68
C PHE A 10 17.11 13.66 13.70
N LEU A 11 16.28 13.76 14.72
CA LEU A 11 14.98 13.07 14.77
C LEU A 11 14.02 13.57 13.68
N GLY A 12 14.00 14.88 13.42
CA GLY A 12 13.18 15.47 12.37
C GLY A 12 13.57 15.03 10.95
N LEU A 13 14.88 14.90 10.67
CA LEU A 13 15.40 14.44 9.38
C LEU A 13 15.13 12.95 9.14
N GLY A 14 15.24 12.10 10.17
CA GLY A 14 14.93 10.67 10.07
C GLY A 14 13.45 10.41 9.80
N LEU A 15 12.56 11.11 10.49
CA LEU A 15 11.11 11.00 10.29
C LEU A 15 10.66 11.54 8.92
N ALA A 16 11.30 12.60 8.41
CA ALA A 16 11.03 13.11 7.07
C ALA A 16 11.45 12.13 5.97
N GLN A 17 12.53 11.38 6.16
CA GLN A 17 13.04 10.40 5.20
C GLN A 17 12.20 9.11 5.18
N GLU A 18 11.63 8.69 6.31
CA GLU A 18 10.67 7.58 6.37
C GLU A 18 9.30 7.97 5.82
N ALA A 19 8.82 9.18 6.11
CA ALA A 19 7.58 9.70 5.52
C ALA A 19 7.66 9.79 3.98
N HIS A 20 8.83 10.09 3.42
CA HIS A 20 9.07 10.06 1.98
C HIS A 20 8.97 8.65 1.37
N ARG A 21 9.36 7.60 2.11
CA ARG A 21 9.28 6.21 1.66
C ARG A 21 7.85 5.69 1.58
N VAL A 22 6.96 6.17 2.44
CA VAL A 22 5.57 5.69 2.51
C VAL A 22 4.66 6.36 1.45
N GLY A 23 5.09 7.45 0.84
CA GLY A 23 4.37 8.11 -0.26
C GLY A 23 3.06 8.82 0.11
N ILE A 24 2.70 8.91 1.41
CA ILE A 24 1.42 9.52 1.87
C ILE A 24 1.36 11.01 1.52
N THR A 25 2.48 11.71 1.56
CA THR A 25 2.58 13.15 1.27
C THR A 25 2.96 13.43 -0.18
N ARG A 26 3.30 12.40 -0.96
CA ARG A 26 3.69 12.53 -2.36
C ARG A 26 2.59 11.95 -3.26
N PRO A 27 1.83 12.80 -3.97
CA PRO A 27 0.69 12.38 -4.76
C PRO A 27 1.14 11.73 -6.08
N GLY A 28 1.43 10.42 -6.05
CA GLY A 28 1.75 9.62 -7.24
C GLY A 28 0.52 9.28 -8.11
N GLY A 29 -0.70 9.50 -7.61
CA GLY A 29 -1.95 9.26 -8.32
C GLY A 29 -2.98 10.37 -8.12
N SER A 30 -4.01 10.38 -8.97
CA SER A 30 -5.08 11.40 -8.93
C SER A 30 -5.85 11.42 -7.60
N PHE A 31 -6.09 10.25 -7.00
CA PHE A 31 -6.74 10.14 -5.69
C PHE A 31 -5.98 10.93 -4.63
N ASN A 32 -4.68 10.71 -4.53
CA ASN A 32 -3.85 11.37 -3.53
C ASN A 32 -3.70 12.87 -3.77
N GLN A 33 -3.84 13.36 -5.01
CA GLN A 33 -3.84 14.78 -5.29
C GLN A 33 -5.05 15.49 -4.68
N GLU A 34 -6.24 14.88 -4.75
CA GLU A 34 -7.44 15.42 -4.11
C GLU A 34 -7.32 15.44 -2.58
N VAL A 35 -6.70 14.41 -1.99
CA VAL A 35 -6.44 14.37 -0.55
C VAL A 35 -5.35 15.35 -0.15
N ALA A 36 -4.27 15.46 -0.92
CA ALA A 36 -3.17 16.39 -0.66
C ALA A 36 -3.63 17.85 -0.64
N PHE A 37 -4.64 18.21 -1.42
CA PHE A 37 -5.25 19.54 -1.40
C PHE A 37 -5.83 19.92 -0.04
N LEU A 38 -6.26 18.96 0.79
CA LEU A 38 -6.84 19.21 2.10
C LEU A 38 -5.77 19.55 3.17
N TRP A 39 -4.56 19.01 3.05
CA TRP A 39 -3.53 19.12 4.08
C TRP A 39 -3.18 20.57 4.49
N PRO A 40 -2.96 21.53 3.57
CA PRO A 40 -2.66 22.92 3.95
C PRO A 40 -3.75 23.54 4.81
N TRP A 41 -5.03 23.25 4.51
CA TRP A 41 -6.16 23.80 5.27
C TRP A 41 -6.24 23.17 6.67
N VAL A 42 -6.08 21.86 6.77
CA VAL A 42 -6.07 21.15 8.05
C VAL A 42 -4.93 21.64 8.94
N TYR A 43 -3.70 21.74 8.39
CA TYR A 43 -2.55 22.27 9.13
C TYR A 43 -2.76 23.72 9.55
N PHE A 44 -3.24 24.57 8.67
CA PHE A 44 -3.49 25.98 8.98
C PHE A 44 -4.44 26.12 10.18
N PHE A 45 -5.63 25.51 10.12
CA PHE A 45 -6.59 25.61 11.22
C PHE A 45 -6.07 24.93 12.49
N SER A 46 -5.39 23.78 12.39
CA SER A 46 -4.81 23.10 13.55
C SER A 46 -3.76 23.96 14.27
N ILE A 47 -2.88 24.61 13.51
CA ILE A 47 -1.85 25.52 14.07
C ILE A 47 -2.51 26.73 14.73
N VAL A 48 -3.49 27.36 14.09
CA VAL A 48 -4.21 28.52 14.64
C VAL A 48 -4.90 28.14 15.96
N ILE A 49 -5.66 27.05 15.97
CA ILE A 49 -6.34 26.57 17.18
C ILE A 49 -5.33 26.24 18.28
N PHE A 50 -4.26 25.52 17.94
CA PHE A 50 -3.20 25.20 18.90
C PHE A 50 -2.58 26.46 19.54
N LEU A 51 -2.23 27.45 18.74
CA LEU A 51 -1.63 28.69 19.23
C LEU A 51 -2.59 29.50 20.13
N VAL A 52 -3.87 29.56 19.74
CA VAL A 52 -4.90 30.25 20.56
C VAL A 52 -5.09 29.53 21.89
N VAL A 53 -5.27 28.22 21.88
CA VAL A 53 -5.52 27.44 23.11
C VAL A 53 -4.28 27.41 24.01
N ALA A 54 -3.08 27.15 23.43
CA ALA A 54 -1.83 27.15 24.19
C ALA A 54 -1.49 28.53 24.75
N GLY A 55 -1.73 29.56 23.97
CA GLY A 55 -1.54 30.97 24.41
C GLY A 55 -2.51 31.33 25.53
N ALA A 56 -3.78 30.98 25.40
CA ALA A 56 -4.78 31.21 26.46
C ALA A 56 -4.41 30.45 27.74
N LEU A 57 -4.00 29.18 27.62
CA LEU A 57 -3.57 28.37 28.76
C LEU A 57 -2.32 28.95 29.44
N ALA A 58 -1.32 29.33 28.66
CA ALA A 58 -0.12 29.99 29.20
C ALA A 58 -0.45 31.31 29.92
N TYR A 59 -1.34 32.12 29.33
CA TYR A 59 -1.80 33.37 29.94
C TYR A 59 -2.52 33.13 31.27
N VAL A 60 -3.48 32.21 31.30
CA VAL A 60 -4.25 31.88 32.50
C VAL A 60 -3.34 31.34 33.60
N THR A 61 -2.45 30.38 33.25
CA THR A 61 -1.50 29.80 34.20
C THR A 61 -0.53 30.84 34.77
N TRP A 62 -0.07 31.80 33.95
CA TRP A 62 0.82 32.85 34.40
C TRP A 62 0.09 33.93 35.24
N LYS A 63 -1.08 34.38 34.77
CA LYS A 63 -1.81 35.49 35.40
C LYS A 63 -2.46 35.10 36.73
N PHE A 64 -3.07 33.91 36.78
CA PHE A 64 -3.87 33.44 37.90
C PHE A 64 -3.15 32.43 38.82
N ARG A 65 -1.82 32.32 38.69
CA ARG A 65 -1.01 31.48 39.57
C ARG A 65 -1.12 31.95 41.03
N ALA A 66 -1.21 31.03 41.96
CA ALA A 66 -1.16 31.33 43.39
C ALA A 66 0.14 32.03 43.74
N ARG A 67 0.06 33.05 44.59
CA ARG A 67 1.20 33.82 45.09
C ARG A 67 1.28 33.72 46.62
N PRO A 68 2.51 33.69 47.22
CA PRO A 68 2.65 33.71 48.67
C PRO A 68 1.93 34.92 49.28
N GLY A 69 1.11 34.72 50.34
CA GLY A 69 0.35 35.78 51.01
C GLY A 69 -1.00 36.11 50.36
N GLN A 70 -1.44 35.38 49.34
CA GLN A 70 -2.80 35.50 48.81
C GLN A 70 -3.76 34.64 49.69
N GLU A 71 -4.55 35.31 50.56
CA GLU A 71 -5.56 34.67 51.39
C GLU A 71 -6.96 35.00 50.84
N GLY A 72 -7.88 34.02 50.90
CA GLY A 72 -9.25 34.17 50.46
C GLY A 72 -9.60 33.48 49.15
N GLU A 73 -10.90 33.31 48.92
CA GLU A 73 -11.39 32.73 47.66
C GLU A 73 -11.33 33.73 46.53
N PRO A 74 -10.93 33.30 45.33
CA PRO A 74 -10.91 34.17 44.16
C PRO A 74 -12.33 34.64 43.79
N PRO A 75 -12.49 35.84 43.17
CA PRO A 75 -13.77 36.32 42.70
C PRO A 75 -14.47 35.29 41.82
N GLN A 76 -15.72 34.93 42.17
CA GLN A 76 -16.53 34.01 41.38
C GLN A 76 -17.12 34.75 40.17
N VAL A 77 -16.69 34.39 38.97
CA VAL A 77 -17.22 34.92 37.72
C VAL A 77 -18.14 33.93 37.08
N HIS A 78 -19.42 34.29 36.98
CA HIS A 78 -20.42 33.52 36.25
C HIS A 78 -20.28 33.82 34.77
N GLY A 79 -20.34 32.97 33.85
CA GLY A 79 -20.23 33.02 32.40
C GLY A 79 -20.21 34.39 31.68
N ASN A 80 -20.03 34.36 30.39
CA ASN A 80 -20.15 35.54 29.53
C ASN A 80 -20.75 35.07 28.17
N ASP A 81 -22.06 35.32 28.02
CA ASP A 81 -22.84 34.85 26.87
C ASP A 81 -22.23 35.25 25.51
N ARG A 82 -21.62 36.42 25.42
CA ARG A 82 -20.97 36.88 24.18
C ARG A 82 -19.74 36.04 23.85
N LEU A 83 -18.90 35.78 24.85
CA LEU A 83 -17.71 34.93 24.65
C LEU A 83 -18.13 33.50 24.33
N GLU A 84 -19.17 32.97 24.97
CA GLU A 84 -19.71 31.65 24.75
C GLU A 84 -20.21 31.47 23.30
N VAL A 85 -20.95 32.45 22.80
CA VAL A 85 -21.38 32.47 21.39
C VAL A 85 -20.18 32.56 20.45
N ILE A 86 -19.18 33.39 20.72
CA ILE A 86 -18.00 33.55 19.86
C ILE A 86 -17.20 32.24 19.79
N TRP A 87 -16.90 31.62 20.94
CA TRP A 87 -16.10 30.39 20.94
C TRP A 87 -16.86 29.16 20.46
N THR A 88 -18.18 29.24 20.33
CA THR A 88 -19.01 28.22 19.69
C THR A 88 -19.07 28.43 18.17
N LEU A 89 -19.32 29.67 17.72
CA LEU A 89 -19.51 29.95 16.30
C LEU A 89 -18.20 29.84 15.48
N ILE A 90 -17.07 30.30 16.04
CA ILE A 90 -15.78 30.25 15.30
C ILE A 90 -15.40 28.79 14.98
N PRO A 91 -15.32 27.84 15.95
CA PRO A 91 -15.04 26.45 15.62
C PRO A 91 -16.12 25.83 14.71
N LEU A 92 -17.38 26.15 14.87
CA LEU A 92 -18.44 25.68 13.98
C LEU A 92 -18.18 26.10 12.52
N LEU A 93 -17.82 27.36 12.27
CA LEU A 93 -17.51 27.86 10.94
C LEU A 93 -16.29 27.13 10.34
N ILE A 94 -15.23 26.90 11.14
CA ILE A 94 -14.06 26.13 10.72
C ILE A 94 -14.46 24.72 10.31
N ILE A 95 -15.28 24.03 11.11
CA ILE A 95 -15.78 22.68 10.81
C ILE A 95 -16.60 22.70 9.51
N LEU A 96 -17.48 23.68 9.30
CA LEU A 96 -18.29 23.78 8.08
C LEU A 96 -17.43 23.98 6.83
N VAL A 97 -16.36 24.79 6.91
CA VAL A 97 -15.41 24.96 5.81
C VAL A 97 -14.69 23.63 5.51
N LEU A 98 -14.11 23.00 6.54
CA LEU A 98 -13.41 21.71 6.37
C LEU A 98 -14.35 20.60 5.87
N PHE A 99 -15.59 20.59 6.36
CA PHE A 99 -16.62 19.66 5.87
C PHE A 99 -16.89 19.84 4.38
N GLY A 100 -17.08 21.09 3.92
CA GLY A 100 -17.31 21.38 2.51
C GLY A 100 -16.15 20.95 1.61
N LEU A 101 -14.90 21.23 2.04
CA LEU A 101 -13.70 20.80 1.32
C LEU A 101 -13.56 19.28 1.28
N THR A 102 -13.81 18.62 2.42
CA THR A 102 -13.75 17.15 2.52
C THR A 102 -14.84 16.47 1.70
N ALA A 103 -16.07 16.98 1.75
CA ALA A 103 -17.17 16.46 0.95
C ALA A 103 -16.88 16.55 -0.57
N LYS A 104 -16.30 17.68 -1.01
CA LYS A 104 -15.86 17.84 -2.39
C LYS A 104 -14.81 16.79 -2.77
N ALA A 105 -13.75 16.63 -1.96
CA ALA A 105 -12.71 15.64 -2.21
C ALA A 105 -13.28 14.21 -2.24
N LEU A 106 -14.16 13.88 -1.29
CA LEU A 106 -14.81 12.56 -1.21
C LEU A 106 -15.64 12.24 -2.45
N ILE A 107 -16.39 13.21 -2.97
CA ILE A 107 -17.15 13.06 -4.22
C ILE A 107 -16.19 12.80 -5.39
N GLN A 108 -15.10 13.55 -5.49
CA GLN A 108 -14.14 13.42 -6.58
C GLN A 108 -13.44 12.05 -6.59
N VAL A 109 -12.93 11.60 -5.43
CA VAL A 109 -12.20 10.32 -5.35
C VAL A 109 -13.08 9.07 -5.51
N ASN A 110 -14.40 9.19 -5.29
CA ASN A 110 -15.35 8.08 -5.49
C ASN A 110 -16.06 8.14 -6.84
N ARG A 111 -15.79 9.14 -7.66
CA ARG A 111 -16.45 9.29 -8.98
C ARG A 111 -15.89 8.25 -9.94
N PRO A 112 -16.75 7.42 -10.59
CA PRO A 112 -16.31 6.52 -11.65
C PRO A 112 -15.66 7.28 -12.79
N ILE A 113 -14.58 6.73 -13.34
CA ILE A 113 -13.88 7.34 -14.49
C ILE A 113 -14.26 6.57 -15.75
N PRO A 114 -14.99 7.17 -16.71
CA PRO A 114 -15.37 6.48 -17.93
C PRO A 114 -14.16 5.96 -18.71
N GLY A 115 -14.25 4.71 -19.19
CA GLY A 115 -13.16 4.09 -19.96
C GLY A 115 -11.97 3.64 -19.13
N ALA A 116 -12.08 3.62 -17.79
CA ALA A 116 -11.02 3.12 -16.92
C ALA A 116 -10.69 1.65 -17.20
N MET A 117 -9.42 1.31 -17.15
CA MET A 117 -8.95 -0.08 -17.23
C MET A 117 -9.38 -0.82 -15.97
N LYS A 118 -10.12 -1.90 -16.13
CA LYS A 118 -10.58 -2.73 -14.99
C LYS A 118 -9.53 -3.74 -14.59
N VAL A 119 -9.30 -3.84 -13.27
CA VAL A 119 -8.50 -4.90 -12.65
C VAL A 119 -9.27 -5.46 -11.46
N GLU A 120 -9.43 -6.76 -11.43
CA GLU A 120 -9.99 -7.48 -10.28
C GLU A 120 -8.88 -7.77 -9.28
N VAL A 121 -9.09 -7.36 -8.03
CA VAL A 121 -8.15 -7.52 -6.93
C VAL A 121 -8.76 -8.45 -5.90
N THR A 122 -8.15 -9.60 -5.68
CA THR A 122 -8.65 -10.58 -4.73
C THR A 122 -7.64 -10.83 -3.60
N GLY A 123 -8.07 -10.60 -2.35
CA GLY A 123 -7.28 -10.91 -1.15
C GLY A 123 -7.42 -12.38 -0.74
N TYR A 124 -6.31 -12.98 -0.34
CA TYR A 124 -6.19 -14.30 0.29
C TYR A 124 -5.27 -14.20 1.51
N GLN A 125 -5.36 -15.08 2.45
CA GLN A 125 -4.38 -15.21 3.55
C GLN A 125 -3.11 -15.92 3.04
N PHE A 126 -1.98 -15.24 2.79
CA PHE A 126 -1.66 -13.81 3.00
C PHE A 126 -1.01 -13.25 1.74
N TRP A 127 -1.76 -13.11 0.66
CA TRP A 127 -1.27 -12.67 -0.65
C TRP A 127 -2.39 -12.02 -1.47
N TRP A 128 -2.05 -11.33 -2.56
CA TRP A 128 -2.98 -10.65 -3.44
C TRP A 128 -2.92 -11.20 -4.86
N ASP A 129 -4.07 -11.38 -5.46
CA ASP A 129 -4.23 -11.76 -6.87
C ASP A 129 -4.76 -10.58 -7.67
N PHE A 130 -4.19 -10.37 -8.85
CA PHE A 130 -4.53 -9.30 -9.79
C PHE A 130 -4.90 -9.91 -11.13
N HIS A 131 -6.15 -9.79 -11.51
CA HIS A 131 -6.69 -10.25 -12.78
C HIS A 131 -7.08 -9.07 -13.65
N TYR A 132 -6.65 -9.07 -14.90
CA TYR A 132 -6.95 -8.08 -15.93
C TYR A 132 -7.94 -8.68 -16.94
N PRO A 133 -9.27 -8.57 -16.74
CA PRO A 133 -10.26 -9.33 -17.52
C PRO A 133 -10.19 -9.05 -19.02
N ALA A 134 -10.04 -7.79 -19.40
CA ALA A 134 -9.96 -7.38 -20.81
C ALA A 134 -8.68 -7.87 -21.53
N LEU A 135 -7.63 -8.22 -20.77
CA LEU A 135 -6.35 -8.66 -21.30
C LEU A 135 -6.18 -10.19 -21.21
N GLY A 136 -7.02 -10.86 -20.41
CA GLY A 136 -6.89 -12.28 -20.10
C GLY A 136 -5.61 -12.63 -19.31
N LEU A 137 -5.06 -11.64 -18.58
CA LEU A 137 -3.82 -11.77 -17.84
C LEU A 137 -4.06 -11.84 -16.34
N ARG A 138 -3.16 -12.53 -15.64
CA ARG A 138 -3.14 -12.62 -14.19
C ARG A 138 -1.71 -12.48 -13.65
N ASN A 139 -1.57 -11.74 -12.58
CA ASN A 139 -0.33 -11.67 -11.82
C ASN A 139 -0.65 -11.69 -10.32
N SER A 140 0.31 -12.07 -9.49
CA SER A 140 0.10 -12.15 -8.05
C SER A 140 1.15 -11.34 -7.30
N ASN A 141 0.71 -10.61 -6.26
CA ASN A 141 1.51 -9.76 -5.38
C ASN A 141 2.20 -8.56 -6.04
N GLU A 142 2.13 -8.41 -7.36
CA GLU A 142 2.65 -7.25 -8.08
C GLU A 142 1.62 -6.80 -9.13
N LEU A 143 1.03 -5.62 -8.90
CA LEU A 143 0.08 -4.99 -9.78
C LEU A 143 0.83 -4.08 -10.75
N ILE A 144 0.78 -4.37 -12.05
CA ILE A 144 1.46 -3.58 -13.08
C ILE A 144 0.44 -2.64 -13.72
N LEU A 145 0.69 -1.34 -13.71
CA LEU A 145 -0.23 -0.32 -14.22
C LEU A 145 0.48 0.66 -15.17
N PRO A 146 -0.20 1.09 -16.25
CA PRO A 146 0.33 2.13 -17.13
C PRO A 146 0.17 3.52 -16.50
N ALA A 147 1.20 4.35 -16.54
CA ALA A 147 1.11 5.74 -16.14
C ALA A 147 0.15 6.53 -17.06
N GLY A 148 -0.63 7.43 -16.47
CA GLY A 148 -1.56 8.29 -17.19
C GLY A 148 -2.86 7.62 -17.63
N VAL A 149 -3.04 6.31 -17.44
CA VAL A 149 -4.28 5.59 -17.80
C VAL A 149 -5.16 5.45 -16.57
N PRO A 150 -6.45 5.88 -16.63
CA PRO A 150 -7.38 5.65 -15.53
C PRO A 150 -7.59 4.16 -15.24
N VAL A 151 -7.64 3.80 -13.97
CA VAL A 151 -7.91 2.43 -13.52
C VAL A 151 -9.08 2.37 -12.56
N GLU A 152 -9.82 1.27 -12.66
CA GLU A 152 -10.85 0.86 -11.72
C GLU A 152 -10.43 -0.48 -11.12
N LEU A 153 -10.15 -0.49 -9.82
CA LEU A 153 -9.87 -1.73 -9.09
C LEU A 153 -11.15 -2.23 -8.44
N GLU A 154 -11.58 -3.43 -8.81
CA GLU A 154 -12.67 -4.15 -8.16
C GLU A 154 -12.08 -5.07 -7.10
N VAL A 155 -12.25 -4.70 -5.82
CA VAL A 155 -11.59 -5.33 -4.68
C VAL A 155 -12.54 -6.27 -3.94
N THR A 156 -12.11 -7.51 -3.70
CA THR A 156 -12.86 -8.53 -2.97
C THR A 156 -11.92 -9.45 -2.18
N SER A 157 -12.47 -10.41 -1.44
CA SER A 157 -11.72 -11.44 -0.72
C SER A 157 -12.30 -12.82 -0.95
N LYS A 158 -11.47 -13.86 -0.81
CA LYS A 158 -11.85 -15.28 -0.86
C LYS A 158 -11.91 -15.97 0.50
N ASP A 159 -11.43 -15.31 1.55
CA ASP A 159 -11.40 -15.92 2.89
C ASP A 159 -11.89 -14.96 3.98
N VAL A 160 -11.02 -14.15 4.57
CA VAL A 160 -11.38 -13.16 5.61
C VAL A 160 -11.39 -11.76 5.04
N ILE A 161 -11.80 -10.78 5.81
CA ILE A 161 -11.69 -9.36 5.42
C ILE A 161 -10.21 -8.98 5.37
N HIS A 162 -9.82 -8.32 4.27
CA HIS A 162 -8.55 -7.62 4.10
C HIS A 162 -8.83 -6.17 3.76
N SER A 163 -7.83 -5.32 3.65
CA SER A 163 -7.98 -3.97 3.09
C SER A 163 -6.83 -3.65 2.16
N PHE A 164 -7.15 -3.35 0.90
CA PHE A 164 -6.17 -3.00 -0.12
C PHE A 164 -5.78 -1.53 0.02
N TRP A 165 -4.49 -1.25 0.22
CA TRP A 165 -4.01 0.11 0.41
C TRP A 165 -2.65 0.35 -0.24
N VAL A 166 -2.58 1.39 -1.07
CA VAL A 166 -1.36 1.88 -1.70
C VAL A 166 -1.20 3.37 -1.37
N PRO A 167 -0.55 3.72 -0.25
CA PRO A 167 -0.50 5.09 0.26
C PRO A 167 -0.04 6.13 -0.77
N GLY A 168 0.87 5.77 -1.67
CA GLY A 168 1.39 6.68 -2.70
C GLY A 168 0.45 6.93 -3.88
N LEU A 169 -0.57 6.10 -4.08
CA LEU A 169 -1.45 6.14 -5.27
C LEU A 169 -2.90 6.40 -4.95
N ALA A 170 -3.45 5.72 -3.94
CA ALA A 170 -4.87 5.75 -3.64
C ALA A 170 -5.16 5.50 -2.15
N GLY A 171 -6.39 5.81 -1.73
CA GLY A 171 -6.91 5.44 -0.42
C GLY A 171 -7.09 3.94 -0.26
N LYS A 172 -7.41 3.50 0.96
CA LYS A 172 -7.69 2.10 1.25
C LYS A 172 -9.14 1.72 0.97
N ARG A 173 -9.34 0.46 0.61
CA ARG A 173 -10.66 -0.18 0.45
C ARG A 173 -10.64 -1.58 1.03
N ASP A 174 -11.67 -1.91 1.77
CA ASP A 174 -11.83 -3.23 2.35
C ASP A 174 -12.18 -4.25 1.27
N ALA A 175 -11.48 -5.38 1.32
CA ALA A 175 -11.72 -6.57 0.52
C ALA A 175 -12.60 -7.51 1.34
N ILE A 176 -13.91 -7.48 1.11
CA ILE A 176 -14.90 -8.20 1.91
C ILE A 176 -15.37 -9.45 1.15
N PRO A 177 -15.40 -10.63 1.80
CA PRO A 177 -15.92 -11.85 1.16
C PRO A 177 -17.35 -11.65 0.66
N GLY A 178 -17.59 -12.03 -0.59
CA GLY A 178 -18.92 -11.93 -1.22
C GLY A 178 -19.36 -10.51 -1.62
N GLN A 179 -18.54 -9.50 -1.41
CA GLN A 179 -18.78 -8.13 -1.84
C GLN A 179 -17.68 -7.63 -2.78
N LYS A 180 -18.02 -6.64 -3.61
CA LYS A 180 -17.10 -5.95 -4.50
C LYS A 180 -17.07 -4.48 -4.12
N THR A 181 -15.90 -3.98 -3.75
CA THR A 181 -15.66 -2.56 -3.49
C THR A 181 -14.81 -1.96 -4.60
N LEU A 182 -14.93 -0.65 -4.83
CA LEU A 182 -14.28 -0.01 -5.98
C LEU A 182 -13.28 1.05 -5.53
N ILE A 183 -12.15 1.12 -6.23
CA ILE A 183 -11.19 2.22 -6.17
C ILE A 183 -10.99 2.76 -7.58
N HIS A 184 -11.10 4.09 -7.73
CA HIS A 184 -10.88 4.77 -8.99
C HIS A 184 -9.69 5.73 -8.84
N PHE A 185 -8.70 5.62 -9.72
CA PHE A 185 -7.60 6.58 -9.77
C PHE A 185 -6.86 6.51 -11.11
N THR A 186 -6.03 7.53 -11.37
CA THR A 186 -5.09 7.52 -12.48
C THR A 186 -3.68 7.57 -11.88
N PRO A 187 -2.85 6.52 -12.03
CA PRO A 187 -1.44 6.58 -11.63
C PRO A 187 -0.72 7.57 -12.54
N LYS A 188 0.09 8.47 -11.97
CA LYS A 188 0.75 9.55 -12.72
C LYS A 188 2.26 9.44 -12.73
N GLU A 189 2.87 9.06 -11.62
CA GLU A 189 4.32 8.91 -11.50
C GLU A 189 4.73 7.45 -11.72
N VAL A 190 5.68 7.25 -12.62
CA VAL A 190 6.32 5.96 -12.85
C VAL A 190 7.14 5.57 -11.61
N GLY A 191 6.97 4.33 -11.13
CA GLY A 191 7.69 3.87 -9.96
C GLY A 191 7.16 2.57 -9.35
N ASN A 192 7.87 2.10 -8.34
CA ASN A 192 7.55 0.92 -7.54
C ASN A 192 6.99 1.35 -6.19
N TYR A 193 5.68 1.23 -6.03
CA TYR A 193 4.94 1.65 -4.85
C TYR A 193 4.69 0.49 -3.89
N TYR A 194 4.87 0.74 -2.60
CA TYR A 194 4.53 -0.22 -1.57
C TYR A 194 3.02 -0.27 -1.34
N GLY A 195 2.48 -1.49 -1.32
CA GLY A 195 1.10 -1.80 -0.95
C GLY A 195 1.02 -2.63 0.32
N PHE A 196 -0.05 -2.42 1.09
CA PHE A 196 -0.26 -3.01 2.41
C PHE A 196 -1.65 -3.61 2.53
N CYS A 197 -1.76 -4.69 3.30
CA CYS A 197 -3.04 -5.06 3.90
C CYS A 197 -3.29 -4.15 5.10
N ALA A 198 -4.41 -3.44 5.11
CA ALA A 198 -4.77 -2.46 6.15
C ALA A 198 -5.95 -2.90 7.03
N GLU A 199 -6.30 -4.20 7.03
CA GLU A 199 -7.29 -4.82 7.92
C GLU A 199 -6.73 -6.10 8.52
N LEU A 200 -6.87 -6.29 9.85
CA LEU A 200 -6.30 -7.43 10.56
C LEU A 200 -6.88 -8.75 10.02
N CYS A 201 -6.05 -9.53 9.33
CA CYS A 201 -6.48 -10.73 8.62
C CYS A 201 -5.84 -12.04 9.15
N GLY A 202 -5.04 -11.98 10.22
CA GLY A 202 -4.43 -13.15 10.84
C GLY A 202 -2.93 -13.00 11.13
N PRO A 203 -2.20 -14.10 11.42
CA PRO A 203 -0.82 -14.06 11.94
C PRO A 203 0.17 -13.31 11.07
N SER A 204 0.01 -13.35 9.76
CA SER A 204 0.89 -12.65 8.82
C SER A 204 0.27 -11.39 8.19
N HIS A 205 -0.69 -10.77 8.90
CA HIS A 205 -1.27 -9.49 8.46
C HIS A 205 -0.18 -8.45 8.12
N ALA A 206 0.76 -8.18 9.00
CA ALA A 206 1.84 -7.22 8.78
C ALA A 206 2.83 -7.62 7.66
N ARG A 207 2.78 -8.89 7.22
CA ARG A 207 3.60 -9.45 6.13
C ARG A 207 2.81 -9.73 4.86
N MET A 208 1.56 -9.26 4.79
CA MET A 208 0.73 -9.29 3.59
C MET A 208 0.89 -7.97 2.83
N LEU A 209 2.05 -7.84 2.23
CA LEU A 209 2.42 -6.70 1.40
C LEU A 209 2.18 -7.01 -0.08
N PHE A 210 2.40 -6.03 -0.94
CA PHE A 210 2.44 -6.18 -2.40
C PHE A 210 3.17 -4.98 -3.02
N ARG A 211 3.38 -5.02 -4.32
CA ARG A 211 3.94 -3.89 -5.08
C ARG A 211 2.94 -3.41 -6.13
N VAL A 212 2.94 -2.11 -6.38
CA VAL A 212 2.31 -1.55 -7.57
C VAL A 212 3.39 -0.94 -8.43
N LEU A 213 3.59 -1.52 -9.60
CA LEU A 213 4.60 -1.13 -10.57
C LEU A 213 3.93 -0.24 -11.61
N VAL A 214 4.08 1.07 -11.46
CA VAL A 214 3.61 2.03 -12.45
C VAL A 214 4.71 2.20 -13.48
N VAL A 215 4.43 1.84 -14.72
CA VAL A 215 5.38 1.88 -15.82
C VAL A 215 4.92 2.86 -16.91
N PRO A 216 5.80 3.35 -17.79
CA PRO A 216 5.40 4.05 -18.99
C PRO A 216 4.36 3.24 -19.78
N LYS A 217 3.40 3.91 -20.41
CA LYS A 217 2.33 3.21 -21.15
C LYS A 217 2.88 2.27 -22.22
N GLU A 218 3.91 2.69 -22.91
CA GLU A 218 4.58 1.91 -23.97
C GLU A 218 5.23 0.63 -23.40
N GLU A 219 5.74 0.69 -22.18
CA GLU A 219 6.31 -0.47 -21.50
C GLU A 219 5.20 -1.43 -21.02
N PHE A 220 4.10 -0.88 -20.54
CA PHE A 220 2.91 -1.67 -20.22
C PHE A 220 2.36 -2.39 -21.44
N ASP A 221 2.24 -1.69 -22.58
CA ASP A 221 1.75 -2.28 -23.83
C ASP A 221 2.71 -3.42 -24.30
N ARG A 222 4.01 -3.22 -24.20
CA ARG A 222 5.01 -4.28 -24.48
C ARG A 222 4.84 -5.48 -23.54
N PHE A 223 4.65 -5.23 -22.25
CA PHE A 223 4.37 -6.28 -21.29
C PHE A 223 3.11 -7.07 -21.67
N VAL A 224 2.03 -6.39 -22.02
CA VAL A 224 0.76 -7.02 -22.39
C VAL A 224 0.91 -7.89 -23.63
N GLU A 225 1.56 -7.38 -24.68
CA GLU A 225 1.77 -8.14 -25.93
C GLU A 225 2.65 -9.37 -25.69
N ALA A 226 3.76 -9.20 -24.96
CA ALA A 226 4.62 -10.32 -24.64
C ALA A 226 3.94 -11.35 -23.70
N ALA A 227 3.15 -10.88 -22.73
CA ALA A 227 2.39 -11.75 -21.84
C ALA A 227 1.27 -12.51 -22.55
N LYS A 228 0.62 -11.93 -23.56
CA LYS A 228 -0.36 -12.64 -24.40
C LYS A 228 0.28 -13.78 -25.21
N ALA A 229 1.48 -13.52 -25.74
CA ALA A 229 2.24 -14.48 -26.51
C ALA A 229 3.01 -15.50 -25.61
N TYR A 230 3.01 -15.27 -24.28
CA TYR A 230 3.82 -16.03 -23.34
C TYR A 230 3.49 -17.53 -23.35
N THR A 231 4.54 -18.30 -23.50
CA THR A 231 4.57 -19.74 -23.25
C THR A 231 5.66 -20.02 -22.24
N PRO A 232 5.36 -20.69 -21.11
CA PRO A 232 6.35 -20.93 -20.08
C PRO A 232 7.60 -21.62 -20.65
N PRO A 233 8.78 -21.02 -20.56
CA PRO A 233 10.00 -21.65 -21.04
C PRO A 233 10.44 -22.78 -20.09
N VAL A 234 11.06 -23.80 -20.62
CA VAL A 234 11.76 -24.84 -19.84
C VAL A 234 13.24 -24.45 -19.78
N ALA A 235 13.56 -23.43 -18.96
CA ALA A 235 14.92 -22.93 -18.82
C ALA A 235 15.88 -23.92 -18.16
N ASP A 236 15.36 -24.82 -17.31
CA ASP A 236 16.08 -25.91 -16.67
C ASP A 236 15.16 -27.15 -16.62
N ALA A 237 15.56 -28.23 -17.30
CA ALA A 237 14.75 -29.43 -17.41
C ALA A 237 14.57 -30.14 -16.05
N ARG A 238 15.61 -30.21 -15.21
CA ARG A 238 15.51 -30.77 -13.87
C ARG A 238 14.65 -29.92 -12.96
N GLY A 239 14.83 -28.60 -13.00
CA GLY A 239 13.99 -27.67 -12.24
C GLY A 239 12.52 -27.74 -12.65
N HIS A 240 12.22 -27.92 -13.93
CA HIS A 240 10.85 -28.13 -14.41
C HIS A 240 10.26 -29.44 -13.87
N GLU A 241 11.01 -30.54 -13.87
CA GLU A 241 10.57 -31.79 -13.28
C GLU A 241 10.27 -31.68 -11.79
N VAL A 242 11.17 -31.04 -11.01
CA VAL A 242 10.97 -30.77 -9.58
C VAL A 242 9.72 -29.91 -9.35
N PHE A 243 9.50 -28.90 -10.20
CA PHE A 243 8.30 -28.05 -10.14
C PHE A 243 7.03 -28.84 -10.39
N GLN A 244 7.01 -29.69 -11.40
CA GLN A 244 5.85 -30.53 -11.72
C GLN A 244 5.47 -31.46 -10.56
N GLN A 245 6.47 -32.06 -9.92
CA GLN A 245 6.26 -33.02 -8.83
C GLN A 245 5.78 -32.36 -7.53
N ASN A 246 6.24 -31.13 -7.21
CA ASN A 246 6.07 -30.54 -5.90
C ASN A 246 5.22 -29.24 -5.88
N CYS A 247 5.10 -28.51 -6.98
CA CYS A 247 4.58 -27.14 -6.98
C CYS A 247 3.33 -26.96 -7.85
N MET A 248 3.21 -27.71 -8.96
CA MET A 248 2.18 -27.50 -9.97
C MET A 248 0.76 -27.78 -9.46
N ALA A 249 0.60 -28.55 -8.38
CA ALA A 249 -0.70 -28.78 -7.75
C ALA A 249 -1.33 -27.50 -7.17
N CYS A 250 -0.50 -26.50 -6.82
CA CYS A 250 -0.94 -25.26 -6.21
C CYS A 250 -0.66 -24.01 -7.06
N HIS A 251 0.32 -24.04 -7.97
CA HIS A 251 0.78 -22.90 -8.73
C HIS A 251 0.60 -23.08 -10.23
N GLY A 252 0.00 -22.07 -10.89
CA GLY A 252 0.03 -21.91 -12.33
C GLY A 252 1.29 -21.18 -12.78
N VAL A 253 1.65 -21.36 -14.06
CA VAL A 253 2.81 -20.72 -14.70
C VAL A 253 2.46 -20.09 -16.05
N GLN A 254 1.18 -19.89 -16.35
CA GLN A 254 0.72 -19.40 -17.64
C GLN A 254 0.60 -17.88 -17.73
N GLY A 255 0.58 -17.18 -16.60
CA GLY A 255 0.26 -15.75 -16.55
C GLY A 255 -1.13 -15.40 -17.09
N LYS A 256 -1.96 -16.42 -17.32
CA LYS A 256 -3.33 -16.34 -17.87
C LYS A 256 -4.30 -16.93 -16.86
N MET A 257 -5.59 -16.70 -17.09
CA MET A 257 -6.63 -17.35 -16.29
C MET A 257 -6.63 -18.86 -16.51
N PRO A 258 -6.19 -19.61 -15.57
CA PRO A 258 -6.72 -20.94 -15.37
C PRO A 258 -7.45 -21.03 -14.07
N PRO A 259 -7.96 -22.21 -13.86
CA PRO A 259 -8.89 -22.52 -12.81
C PRO A 259 -8.29 -22.40 -11.44
N ALA A 260 -9.17 -22.41 -10.46
CA ALA A 260 -8.97 -22.60 -9.03
C ALA A 260 -7.50 -22.57 -8.56
N VAL A 261 -6.98 -21.38 -8.35
CA VAL A 261 -5.62 -21.19 -7.86
C VAL A 261 -5.63 -21.34 -6.35
N ILE A 262 -4.89 -22.32 -5.85
CA ILE A 262 -4.65 -22.50 -4.41
C ILE A 262 -3.54 -21.55 -3.95
N GLY A 263 -2.55 -21.29 -4.82
CA GLY A 263 -1.41 -20.41 -4.60
C GLY A 263 -1.24 -19.35 -5.68
N PRO A 264 -0.31 -18.41 -5.51
CA PRO A 264 0.00 -17.36 -6.48
C PRO A 264 0.36 -17.89 -7.87
N GLU A 265 -0.12 -17.23 -8.93
CA GLU A 265 0.33 -17.45 -10.30
C GLU A 265 1.80 -17.09 -10.46
N LEU A 266 2.61 -17.95 -11.06
CA LEU A 266 4.07 -17.81 -11.17
C LEU A 266 4.58 -17.57 -12.61
N GLY A 267 3.70 -17.34 -13.59
CA GLY A 267 4.09 -17.19 -15.01
C GLY A 267 5.13 -16.09 -15.26
N PHE A 268 5.15 -15.06 -14.45
CA PHE A 268 6.09 -13.95 -14.56
C PHE A 268 6.93 -13.77 -13.29
N VAL A 269 7.15 -14.87 -12.53
CA VAL A 269 7.86 -14.80 -11.26
C VAL A 269 9.30 -14.29 -11.42
N GLY A 270 9.97 -14.58 -12.53
CA GLY A 270 11.30 -14.10 -12.83
C GLY A 270 11.40 -12.58 -13.10
N ASN A 271 10.27 -11.90 -13.42
CA ASN A 271 10.24 -10.44 -13.53
C ASN A 271 9.95 -9.75 -12.19
N ARG A 272 9.61 -10.47 -11.13
CA ARG A 272 9.21 -9.85 -9.86
C ARG A 272 10.35 -9.10 -9.20
N VAL A 273 9.97 -8.05 -8.47
CA VAL A 273 10.89 -7.27 -7.65
C VAL A 273 10.91 -7.75 -6.20
N SER A 274 9.93 -8.57 -5.80
CA SER A 274 9.77 -9.03 -4.42
C SER A 274 9.24 -10.45 -4.32
N LEU A 275 9.45 -11.09 -3.14
CA LEU A 275 8.97 -12.43 -2.80
C LEU A 275 8.08 -12.41 -1.55
N GLY A 276 7.36 -13.51 -1.34
CA GLY A 276 6.53 -13.74 -0.15
C GLY A 276 5.41 -12.73 0.05
N ALA A 277 4.88 -12.13 -1.03
CA ALA A 277 3.98 -10.98 -1.00
C ALA A 277 4.69 -9.73 -0.42
N GLY A 278 5.82 -9.37 -1.00
CA GLY A 278 6.51 -8.12 -0.75
C GLY A 278 7.41 -8.07 0.50
N ILE A 279 7.63 -9.18 1.20
CA ILE A 279 8.41 -9.18 2.46
C ILE A 279 9.92 -9.11 2.27
N VAL A 280 10.44 -9.64 1.15
CA VAL A 280 11.87 -9.58 0.80
C VAL A 280 12.03 -9.28 -0.69
N ASP A 281 13.19 -8.75 -1.08
CA ASP A 281 13.53 -8.54 -2.48
C ASP A 281 13.70 -9.89 -3.21
N TYR A 282 13.36 -9.91 -4.51
CA TYR A 282 13.55 -11.10 -5.35
C TYR A 282 15.04 -11.31 -5.63
N THR A 283 15.62 -12.32 -5.00
CA THR A 283 16.95 -12.84 -5.29
C THR A 283 16.91 -14.38 -5.28
N PRO A 284 17.85 -15.06 -5.97
CA PRO A 284 17.95 -16.52 -5.94
C PRO A 284 18.04 -17.08 -4.52
N GLU A 285 18.81 -16.45 -3.65
CA GLU A 285 19.02 -16.85 -2.26
C GLU A 285 17.72 -16.76 -1.45
N ASN A 286 16.99 -15.64 -1.58
CA ASN A 286 15.71 -15.43 -0.92
C ASN A 286 14.64 -16.39 -1.45
N LEU A 287 14.65 -16.68 -2.77
CA LEU A 287 13.74 -17.65 -3.36
C LEU A 287 14.01 -19.07 -2.82
N LYS A 288 15.27 -19.46 -2.74
CA LYS A 288 15.69 -20.74 -2.16
C LYS A 288 15.29 -20.88 -0.69
N ALA A 289 15.53 -19.84 0.12
CA ALA A 289 15.12 -19.79 1.51
C ALA A 289 13.60 -19.87 1.66
N TRP A 290 12.85 -19.15 0.82
CA TRP A 290 11.39 -19.20 0.80
C TRP A 290 10.85 -20.59 0.46
N ILE A 291 11.42 -21.30 -0.50
CA ILE A 291 11.01 -22.66 -0.87
C ILE A 291 11.30 -23.64 0.28
N LYS A 292 12.45 -23.53 0.94
CA LYS A 292 12.82 -24.41 2.04
C LYS A 292 11.90 -24.28 3.26
N ASP A 293 11.64 -23.05 3.70
CA ASP A 293 10.85 -22.79 4.91
C ASP A 293 10.10 -21.46 4.82
N PRO A 294 8.97 -21.41 4.10
CA PRO A 294 8.18 -20.19 4.00
C PRO A 294 7.56 -19.77 5.35
N ALA A 295 7.33 -20.71 6.26
CA ALA A 295 6.69 -20.43 7.55
C ALA A 295 7.60 -19.65 8.50
N SER A 296 8.92 -19.82 8.44
CA SER A 296 9.89 -19.01 9.20
C SER A 296 9.86 -17.55 8.79
N MET A 297 9.66 -17.28 7.51
CA MET A 297 9.58 -15.92 6.96
C MET A 297 8.18 -15.31 7.11
N LYS A 298 7.12 -16.15 7.06
CA LYS A 298 5.72 -15.73 7.03
C LYS A 298 4.84 -16.70 7.82
N PRO A 299 4.71 -16.54 9.14
CA PRO A 299 3.91 -17.42 9.98
C PRO A 299 2.47 -17.58 9.50
N GLY A 300 1.96 -18.81 9.47
CA GLY A 300 0.60 -19.12 9.01
C GLY A 300 0.40 -19.10 7.50
N VAL A 301 1.47 -19.02 6.70
CA VAL A 301 1.39 -19.24 5.25
C VAL A 301 0.93 -20.66 4.97
N LYS A 302 0.11 -20.82 3.93
CA LYS A 302 -0.42 -22.16 3.53
C LYS A 302 0.55 -22.96 2.66
N MET A 303 1.57 -22.32 2.08
CA MET A 303 2.62 -22.99 1.33
C MET A 303 3.46 -23.86 2.28
N PRO A 304 3.60 -25.18 2.03
CA PRO A 304 4.49 -26.01 2.82
C PRO A 304 5.95 -25.69 2.51
N GLY A 305 6.85 -25.99 3.45
CA GLY A 305 8.28 -25.99 3.18
C GLY A 305 8.72 -27.30 2.51
N PHE A 306 9.84 -27.24 1.79
CA PHE A 306 10.42 -28.37 1.07
C PHE A 306 11.86 -28.66 1.52
N PRO A 307 12.10 -28.92 2.85
CA PRO A 307 13.44 -29.16 3.37
C PRO A 307 14.07 -30.48 2.87
N GLN A 308 13.26 -31.36 2.31
CA GLN A 308 13.68 -32.67 1.75
C GLN A 308 14.33 -32.56 0.36
N LEU A 309 14.18 -31.44 -0.35
CA LEU A 309 14.82 -31.27 -1.65
C LEU A 309 16.33 -31.12 -1.47
N SER A 310 17.09 -31.81 -2.33
CA SER A 310 18.55 -31.66 -2.38
C SER A 310 18.94 -30.24 -2.77
N GLU A 311 20.15 -29.82 -2.43
CA GLU A 311 20.64 -28.50 -2.86
C GLU A 311 20.67 -28.37 -4.38
N GLU A 312 20.99 -29.48 -5.11
CA GLU A 312 21.00 -29.54 -6.57
C GLU A 312 19.60 -29.35 -7.16
N ASP A 313 18.59 -30.01 -6.59
CA ASP A 313 17.19 -29.87 -7.00
C ASP A 313 16.65 -28.46 -6.71
N LEU A 314 17.01 -27.88 -5.58
CA LEU A 314 16.65 -26.51 -5.23
C LEU A 314 17.28 -25.49 -6.17
N ASP A 315 18.56 -25.65 -6.53
CA ASP A 315 19.23 -24.77 -7.46
C ASP A 315 18.64 -24.90 -8.88
N ALA A 316 18.33 -26.12 -9.31
CA ALA A 316 17.65 -26.35 -10.58
C ALA A 316 16.25 -25.71 -10.60
N LEU A 317 15.48 -25.88 -9.52
CA LEU A 317 14.16 -25.27 -9.37
C LEU A 317 14.23 -23.73 -9.39
N VAL A 318 15.22 -23.13 -8.71
CA VAL A 318 15.43 -21.69 -8.72
C VAL A 318 15.72 -21.20 -10.15
N ARG A 319 16.64 -21.84 -10.89
CA ARG A 319 16.92 -21.48 -12.29
C ARG A 319 15.69 -21.63 -13.19
N TYR A 320 14.87 -22.66 -13.00
CA TYR A 320 13.61 -22.80 -13.72
C TYR A 320 12.65 -21.64 -13.43
N LEU A 321 12.45 -21.28 -12.16
CA LEU A 321 11.56 -20.19 -11.75
C LEU A 321 12.07 -18.81 -12.23
N GLU A 322 13.38 -18.56 -12.20
CA GLU A 322 13.98 -17.34 -12.76
C GLU A 322 13.78 -17.23 -14.27
N GLY A 323 13.71 -18.37 -14.96
CA GLY A 323 13.39 -18.44 -16.39
C GLY A 323 11.92 -18.13 -16.71
N LEU A 324 11.00 -18.20 -15.75
CA LEU A 324 9.58 -17.86 -15.93
C LEU A 324 9.42 -16.33 -15.97
N LYS A 325 9.79 -15.72 -17.08
CA LYS A 325 9.78 -14.27 -17.28
C LYS A 325 9.42 -13.87 -18.70
N VAL A 326 8.95 -12.65 -18.84
CA VAL A 326 8.84 -11.96 -20.11
C VAL A 326 10.17 -11.22 -20.33
N GLU A 327 10.81 -11.46 -21.47
CA GLU A 327 12.10 -10.86 -21.80
C GLU A 327 11.97 -9.36 -22.13
N GLY A 328 13.06 -8.61 -21.90
CA GLY A 328 13.16 -7.19 -22.23
C GLY A 328 12.42 -6.25 -21.27
N LEU A 329 11.98 -6.73 -20.10
CA LEU A 329 11.34 -5.94 -19.05
C LEU A 329 12.14 -6.02 -17.75
N ASP A 330 12.52 -4.87 -17.20
CA ASP A 330 13.23 -4.76 -15.92
C ASP A 330 12.50 -3.81 -14.95
N PHE A 331 11.63 -4.38 -14.14
CA PHE A 331 10.91 -3.62 -13.12
C PHE A 331 11.76 -3.29 -11.87
N LYS A 332 12.95 -3.91 -11.72
CA LYS A 332 13.84 -3.64 -10.59
C LYS A 332 14.49 -2.26 -10.67
N ALA A 333 14.60 -1.70 -11.89
CA ALA A 333 15.12 -0.36 -12.12
C ALA A 333 14.14 0.78 -11.77
N LEU A 334 12.86 0.48 -11.49
CA LEU A 334 11.86 1.48 -11.15
C LEU A 334 12.19 2.21 -9.85
N PRO A 335 12.01 3.56 -9.76
CA PRO A 335 12.14 4.31 -8.51
C PRO A 335 11.23 3.73 -7.42
N LYS A 336 11.74 3.54 -6.21
CA LYS A 336 10.98 3.01 -5.06
C LYS A 336 10.32 4.15 -4.29
N PHE A 337 9.02 4.06 -4.01
CA PHE A 337 8.20 5.02 -3.28
C PHE A 337 7.43 4.39 -2.13
#